data_9aa5fa00bdad77081a12893f039fbf56
#
_entry.id   9aa5fa00bdad77081a12893f039fbf56
#
_cell.length_a   1.000
_cell.length_b   1.000
_cell.length_c   1.000
_cell.angle_alpha   90.00
_cell.angle_beta   90.00
_cell.angle_gamma   90.00
#
_symmetry.space_group_name_H-M   'P 1'
#
loop_
_entity.id
_entity.type
_entity.pdbx_description
1 polymer ?
#
loop_
_entity_poly.entity_id
_entity_poly.type
_entity_poly.pdbx_seq_one_letter_code
_entity_poly.pdbx_strand_id
1 'polypeptide(L)'
;MNRRSWMQFSMRFLLGAVAVCALPFWWIRRRMVAARIQAEAVHRLESLGGSVGYAHEWDKDKDRYSGNPPPGTPFLRAILGEHFFLTPNVILFSDFNGDPRCLEPISRLATVRHLGMVGSAVDDGIVPIIQALPRLEYLSLYGTELTDAGLEQLVSLRSLRSIVVTNTKVTETGRQRFASVCPQCEIYFEDNTSEVDAG
;
A
#
# COMPACT_ATOMS: atom_id res chain seq x y z
N MET A 1 42.11 30.04 -44.13
CA MET A 1 40.86 30.11 -43.32
C MET A 1 40.47 28.68 -42.92
N ASN A 2 40.59 28.44 -41.63
CA ASN A 2 40.70 27.07 -41.02
C ASN A 2 39.31 26.51 -40.71
N ARG A 3 38.80 25.64 -41.57
CA ARG A 3 37.46 24.97 -41.44
C ARG A 3 37.50 23.68 -40.60
N ARG A 4 38.57 23.43 -39.81
CA ARG A 4 38.74 22.14 -39.12
C ARG A 4 38.53 22.18 -37.61
N SER A 5 38.07 23.27 -37.01
CA SER A 5 37.94 23.36 -35.54
C SER A 5 36.55 23.02 -34.97
N TRP A 6 35.56 22.70 -35.82
CA TRP A 6 34.19 22.45 -35.33
C TRP A 6 33.85 20.98 -35.10
N MET A 7 34.75 20.06 -35.39
CA MET A 7 34.47 18.61 -35.23
C MET A 7 35.26 17.93 -34.09
N GLN A 8 35.91 18.71 -33.25
CA GLN A 8 36.49 18.18 -32.00
C GLN A 8 35.61 18.49 -30.79
N PHE A 9 34.30 18.39 -30.92
CA PHE A 9 33.44 18.11 -29.78
C PHE A 9 33.84 16.74 -29.30
N SER A 10 34.65 16.74 -28.24
CA SER A 10 35.34 15.56 -27.78
C SER A 10 34.28 14.45 -27.58
N MET A 11 34.59 13.22 -27.99
CA MET A 11 33.78 12.02 -27.79
C MET A 11 33.29 11.91 -26.33
N ARG A 12 34.04 12.53 -25.41
CA ARG A 12 33.69 12.67 -23.99
C ARG A 12 32.47 13.57 -23.75
N PHE A 13 32.31 14.64 -24.53
CA PHE A 13 31.13 15.52 -24.44
C PHE A 13 29.88 14.82 -25.02
N LEU A 14 30.05 14.09 -26.12
CA LEU A 14 28.96 13.32 -26.72
C LEU A 14 28.50 12.18 -25.79
N LEU A 15 29.43 11.46 -25.19
CA LEU A 15 29.14 10.43 -24.19
C LEU A 15 28.47 11.02 -22.95
N GLY A 16 28.92 12.17 -22.50
CA GLY A 16 28.30 12.91 -21.38
C GLY A 16 26.86 13.33 -21.71
N ALA A 17 26.62 13.88 -22.90
CA ALA A 17 25.29 14.28 -23.35
C ALA A 17 24.34 13.08 -23.48
N VAL A 18 24.83 11.97 -24.03
CA VAL A 18 24.06 10.71 -24.11
C VAL A 18 23.72 10.17 -22.71
N ALA A 19 24.67 10.19 -21.76
CA ALA A 19 24.42 9.76 -20.40
C ALA A 19 23.38 10.65 -19.70
N VAL A 20 23.48 11.97 -19.86
CA VAL A 20 22.50 12.93 -19.30
C VAL A 20 21.09 12.71 -19.86
N CYS A 21 20.95 12.34 -21.12
CA CYS A 21 19.64 12.01 -21.72
C CYS A 21 19.17 10.59 -21.37
N ALA A 22 20.09 9.63 -21.26
CA ALA A 22 19.74 8.22 -21.01
C ALA A 22 19.21 7.98 -19.58
N LEU A 23 19.75 8.68 -18.58
CA LEU A 23 19.33 8.50 -17.17
C LEU A 23 17.85 8.91 -16.94
N PRO A 24 17.36 10.09 -17.39
CA PRO A 24 15.95 10.43 -17.29
C PRO A 24 15.06 9.46 -18.06
N PHE A 25 15.46 9.07 -19.28
CA PHE A 25 14.70 8.12 -20.09
C PHE A 25 14.58 6.75 -19.42
N TRP A 26 15.67 6.22 -18.87
CA TRP A 26 15.67 4.98 -18.12
C TRP A 26 14.78 5.07 -16.86
N TRP A 27 14.85 6.18 -16.14
CA TRP A 27 14.02 6.44 -14.95
C TRP A 27 12.54 6.50 -15.30
N ILE A 28 12.16 7.25 -16.36
CA ILE A 28 10.78 7.34 -16.86
C ILE A 28 10.27 5.95 -17.25
N ARG A 29 11.06 5.20 -18.03
CA ARG A 29 10.69 3.84 -18.46
C ARG A 29 10.44 2.93 -17.25
N ARG A 30 11.34 2.94 -16.27
CA ARG A 30 11.18 2.15 -15.04
C ARG A 30 9.92 2.56 -14.27
N ARG A 31 9.65 3.85 -14.17
CA ARG A 31 8.46 4.37 -13.51
C ARG A 31 7.17 3.98 -14.26
N MET A 32 7.18 4.01 -15.58
CA MET A 32 6.03 3.58 -16.41
C MET A 32 5.71 2.09 -16.24
N VAL A 33 6.73 1.23 -16.17
CA VAL A 33 6.53 -0.21 -15.92
C VAL A 33 5.91 -0.41 -14.54
N ALA A 34 6.44 0.24 -13.52
CA ALA A 34 5.88 0.17 -12.17
C ALA A 34 4.42 0.67 -12.12
N ALA A 35 4.12 1.78 -12.81
CA ALA A 35 2.78 2.33 -12.90
C ALA A 35 1.78 1.37 -13.57
N ARG A 36 2.19 0.64 -14.60
CA ARG A 36 1.34 -0.39 -15.24
C ARG A 36 1.05 -1.56 -14.30
N ILE A 37 2.06 -2.06 -13.59
CA ILE A 37 1.89 -3.14 -12.61
C ILE A 37 0.94 -2.68 -11.48
N GLN A 38 1.09 -1.45 -11.01
CA GLN A 38 0.18 -0.87 -10.01
C GLN A 38 -1.25 -0.74 -10.55
N ALA A 39 -1.42 -0.25 -11.78
CA ALA A 39 -2.74 -0.11 -12.40
C ALA A 39 -3.46 -1.45 -12.53
N GLU A 40 -2.75 -2.50 -12.98
CA GLU A 40 -3.30 -3.85 -13.09
C GLU A 40 -3.69 -4.40 -11.71
N ALA A 41 -2.83 -4.21 -10.70
CA ALA A 41 -3.14 -4.63 -9.34
C ALA A 41 -4.37 -3.90 -8.78
N VAL A 42 -4.45 -2.58 -8.92
CA VAL A 42 -5.60 -1.77 -8.50
C VAL A 42 -6.89 -2.26 -9.19
N HIS A 43 -6.89 -2.37 -10.51
CA HIS A 43 -8.06 -2.82 -11.27
C HIS A 43 -8.54 -4.20 -10.81
N ARG A 44 -7.62 -5.11 -10.51
CA ARG A 44 -7.98 -6.43 -10.00
C ARG A 44 -8.58 -6.37 -8.60
N LEU A 45 -8.06 -5.52 -7.71
CA LEU A 45 -8.60 -5.33 -6.36
C LEU A 45 -10.00 -4.69 -6.40
N GLU A 46 -10.21 -3.70 -7.27
CA GLU A 46 -11.53 -3.09 -7.49
C GLU A 46 -12.54 -4.10 -8.03
N SER A 47 -12.13 -5.00 -8.92
CA SER A 47 -13.00 -6.07 -9.43
C SER A 47 -13.39 -7.10 -8.35
N LEU A 48 -12.64 -7.16 -7.24
CA LEU A 48 -12.95 -7.98 -6.06
C LEU A 48 -13.77 -7.22 -5.00
N GLY A 49 -14.24 -6.01 -5.31
CA GLY A 49 -15.02 -5.18 -4.39
C GLY A 49 -14.17 -4.29 -3.48
N GLY A 50 -12.86 -4.22 -3.70
CA GLY A 50 -11.98 -3.32 -2.96
C GLY A 50 -12.12 -1.86 -3.42
N SER A 51 -11.96 -0.93 -2.51
CA SER A 51 -11.84 0.50 -2.78
C SER A 51 -10.39 0.93 -2.57
N VAL A 52 -9.83 1.66 -3.55
CA VAL A 52 -8.44 2.12 -3.50
C VAL A 52 -8.41 3.64 -3.47
N GLY A 53 -7.83 4.18 -2.40
CA GLY A 53 -7.60 5.62 -2.23
C GLY A 53 -6.14 5.98 -2.53
N TYR A 54 -5.93 7.20 -3.01
CA TYR A 54 -4.62 7.69 -3.43
C TYR A 54 -4.08 8.77 -2.51
N ALA A 55 -2.75 8.86 -2.41
CA ALA A 55 -2.06 9.76 -1.49
C ALA A 55 -2.39 11.25 -1.70
N HIS A 56 -2.73 11.67 -2.93
CA HIS A 56 -3.09 13.06 -3.23
C HIS A 56 -4.51 13.44 -2.78
N GLU A 57 -5.37 12.44 -2.56
CA GLU A 57 -6.74 12.65 -2.07
C GLU A 57 -6.80 12.82 -0.56
N TRP A 58 -5.72 12.49 0.15
CA TRP A 58 -5.65 12.56 1.60
C TRP A 58 -5.08 13.92 2.06
N ASP A 59 -5.89 14.70 2.72
CA ASP A 59 -5.48 15.96 3.36
C ASP A 59 -5.00 15.65 4.81
N LYS A 60 -3.69 15.71 5.00
CA LYS A 60 -3.06 15.40 6.29
C LYS A 60 -3.42 16.39 7.38
N ASP A 61 -3.72 17.66 7.01
CA ASP A 61 -4.00 18.72 7.98
C ASP A 61 -5.45 18.60 8.50
N LYS A 62 -6.33 18.02 7.70
CA LYS A 62 -7.77 17.86 8.02
C LYS A 62 -8.16 16.42 8.32
N ASP A 63 -7.21 15.48 8.21
CA ASP A 63 -7.44 14.05 8.41
C ASP A 63 -8.66 13.50 7.65
N ARG A 64 -8.83 13.94 6.41
CA ARG A 64 -9.96 13.57 5.55
C ARG A 64 -9.60 13.51 4.07
N TYR A 65 -10.44 12.82 3.30
CA TYR A 65 -10.38 12.87 1.84
C TYR A 65 -10.80 14.26 1.35
N SER A 66 -9.92 14.89 0.55
CA SER A 66 -10.10 16.27 0.07
C SER A 66 -10.58 16.34 -1.38
N GLY A 67 -10.57 15.23 -2.12
CA GLY A 67 -10.90 15.22 -3.55
C GLY A 67 -9.93 16.04 -4.40
N ASN A 68 -8.71 16.23 -3.93
CA ASN A 68 -7.68 16.96 -4.70
C ASN A 68 -7.44 16.29 -6.05
N PRO A 69 -7.26 17.08 -7.13
CA PRO A 69 -7.00 16.53 -8.45
C PRO A 69 -5.66 15.77 -8.47
N PRO A 70 -5.52 14.75 -9.33
CA PRO A 70 -4.26 14.03 -9.50
C PRO A 70 -3.09 14.96 -9.82
N PRO A 71 -1.89 14.71 -9.27
CA PRO A 71 -0.72 15.51 -9.55
C PRO A 71 -0.31 15.44 -11.02
N GLY A 72 0.42 16.46 -11.48
CA GLY A 72 0.86 16.58 -12.88
C GLY A 72 -0.12 17.38 -13.76
N THR A 73 0.42 17.99 -14.83
CA THR A 73 -0.40 18.74 -15.78
C THR A 73 -1.26 17.81 -16.63
N PRO A 74 -2.43 18.24 -17.12
CA PRO A 74 -3.28 17.41 -17.97
C PRO A 74 -2.55 16.86 -19.21
N PHE A 75 -1.63 17.64 -19.79
CA PHE A 75 -0.80 17.24 -20.94
C PHE A 75 0.13 16.07 -20.58
N LEU A 76 0.83 16.15 -19.45
CA LEU A 76 1.71 15.05 -19.01
C LEU A 76 0.95 13.79 -18.64
N ARG A 77 -0.24 13.92 -18.07
CA ARG A 77 -1.13 12.78 -17.77
C ARG A 77 -1.60 12.09 -19.06
N ALA A 78 -1.92 12.86 -20.09
CA ALA A 78 -2.31 12.30 -21.39
C ALA A 78 -1.18 11.50 -22.07
N ILE A 79 0.10 11.90 -21.88
CA ILE A 79 1.26 11.23 -22.49
C ILE A 79 1.73 10.03 -21.67
N LEU A 80 1.85 10.19 -20.33
CA LEU A 80 2.45 9.20 -19.45
C LEU A 80 1.42 8.25 -18.82
N GLY A 81 0.14 8.58 -18.94
CA GLY A 81 -0.97 7.90 -18.29
C GLY A 81 -1.19 8.39 -16.85
N GLU A 82 -2.43 8.32 -16.36
CA GLU A 82 -2.78 8.80 -15.02
C GLU A 82 -2.06 8.03 -13.92
N HIS A 83 -1.96 6.71 -14.04
CA HIS A 83 -1.32 5.85 -13.05
C HIS A 83 0.17 6.13 -12.83
N PHE A 84 0.83 6.84 -13.75
CA PHE A 84 2.20 7.31 -13.56
C PHE A 84 2.34 8.27 -12.37
N PHE A 85 1.30 9.05 -12.13
CA PHE A 85 1.25 10.08 -11.07
C PHE A 85 0.50 9.61 -9.82
N LEU A 86 -0.32 8.57 -9.92
CA LEU A 86 -1.11 8.06 -8.82
C LEU A 86 -0.25 7.17 -7.90
N THR A 87 -0.43 7.33 -6.61
CA THR A 87 0.24 6.54 -5.59
C THR A 87 -0.82 5.94 -4.68
N PRO A 88 -1.18 4.65 -4.84
CA PRO A 88 -2.09 3.98 -3.94
C PRO A 88 -1.59 4.07 -2.50
N ASN A 89 -2.44 4.50 -1.60
CA ASN A 89 -2.10 4.71 -0.20
C ASN A 89 -3.03 3.95 0.75
N VAL A 90 -4.30 3.85 0.39
CA VAL A 90 -5.35 3.22 1.19
C VAL A 90 -6.01 2.12 0.37
N ILE A 91 -6.25 0.98 0.98
CA ILE A 91 -7.06 -0.10 0.42
C ILE A 91 -8.10 -0.50 1.45
N LEU A 92 -9.36 -0.55 1.06
CA LEU A 92 -10.46 -0.92 1.91
C LEU A 92 -11.29 -2.02 1.24
N PHE A 93 -11.55 -3.08 1.96
CA PHE A 93 -12.51 -4.12 1.61
C PHE A 93 -13.61 -4.16 2.65
N SER A 94 -14.86 -4.12 2.20
CA SER A 94 -16.03 -4.38 3.03
C SER A 94 -16.67 -5.69 2.57
N ASP A 95 -16.90 -6.62 3.51
CA ASP A 95 -17.54 -7.91 3.25
C ASP A 95 -16.82 -8.78 2.19
N PHE A 96 -15.49 -8.83 2.25
CA PHE A 96 -14.72 -9.72 1.38
C PHE A 96 -14.97 -11.19 1.76
N ASN A 97 -15.63 -11.93 0.85
CA ASN A 97 -15.98 -13.34 1.03
C ASN A 97 -15.23 -14.27 0.06
N GLY A 98 -14.12 -13.78 -0.51
CA GLY A 98 -13.30 -14.55 -1.45
C GLY A 98 -12.13 -15.27 -0.79
N ASP A 99 -11.43 -16.11 -1.58
CA ASP A 99 -10.16 -16.71 -1.16
C ASP A 99 -9.12 -15.61 -0.92
N PRO A 100 -8.47 -15.54 0.25
CA PRO A 100 -7.39 -14.59 0.55
C PRO A 100 -6.28 -14.54 -0.51
N ARG A 101 -6.03 -15.63 -1.22
CA ARG A 101 -5.05 -15.71 -2.32
C ARG A 101 -5.37 -14.78 -3.49
N CYS A 102 -6.65 -14.43 -3.69
CA CYS A 102 -7.05 -13.45 -4.70
C CYS A 102 -6.53 -12.05 -4.40
N LEU A 103 -6.13 -11.79 -3.15
CA LEU A 103 -5.59 -10.52 -2.67
C LEU A 103 -4.05 -10.39 -2.87
N GLU A 104 -3.40 -11.41 -3.48
CA GLU A 104 -1.96 -11.34 -3.81
C GLU A 104 -1.56 -10.02 -4.52
N PRO A 105 -2.39 -9.41 -5.40
CA PRO A 105 -2.04 -8.13 -6.01
C PRO A 105 -1.75 -7.00 -5.01
N ILE A 106 -2.25 -7.06 -3.77
CA ILE A 106 -1.93 -6.09 -2.71
C ILE A 106 -0.42 -6.04 -2.48
N SER A 107 0.26 -7.19 -2.46
CA SER A 107 1.71 -7.29 -2.23
C SER A 107 2.56 -6.48 -3.21
N ARG A 108 2.01 -6.17 -4.40
CA ARG A 108 2.66 -5.35 -5.43
C ARG A 108 2.53 -3.85 -5.17
N LEU A 109 1.71 -3.44 -4.20
CA LEU A 109 1.41 -2.05 -3.88
C LEU A 109 2.26 -1.57 -2.68
N ALA A 110 3.57 -1.53 -2.84
CA ALA A 110 4.53 -1.19 -1.78
C ALA A 110 4.36 0.23 -1.17
N THR A 111 3.48 1.05 -1.71
CA THR A 111 3.19 2.41 -1.24
C THR A 111 2.02 2.48 -0.26
N VAL A 112 1.29 1.38 -0.09
CA VAL A 112 0.12 1.29 0.79
C VAL A 112 0.55 1.48 2.24
N ARG A 113 -0.17 2.37 2.93
CA ARG A 113 0.00 2.66 4.35
C ARG A 113 -1.20 2.24 5.19
N HIS A 114 -2.39 2.23 4.59
CA HIS A 114 -3.64 1.90 5.27
C HIS A 114 -4.29 0.74 4.56
N LEU A 115 -4.52 -0.35 5.28
CA LEU A 115 -5.26 -1.51 4.79
C LEU A 115 -6.39 -1.81 5.76
N GLY A 116 -7.63 -1.75 5.26
CA GLY A 116 -8.81 -2.14 5.98
C GLY A 116 -9.46 -3.35 5.32
N MET A 117 -9.73 -4.38 6.10
CA MET A 117 -10.47 -5.57 5.69
C MET A 117 -11.54 -5.84 6.72
N VAL A 118 -12.78 -5.71 6.30
CA VAL A 118 -13.95 -5.98 7.14
C VAL A 118 -14.67 -7.20 6.53
N GLY A 119 -14.87 -8.24 7.31
CA GLY A 119 -15.59 -9.40 6.83
C GLY A 119 -15.05 -10.72 7.33
N SER A 120 -15.94 -11.69 7.42
CA SER A 120 -15.73 -12.97 8.09
C SER A 120 -14.83 -13.97 7.37
N ALA A 121 -14.62 -13.82 6.06
CA ALA A 121 -13.88 -14.82 5.27
C ALA A 121 -12.35 -14.65 5.32
N VAL A 122 -11.85 -13.60 5.97
CA VAL A 122 -10.41 -13.34 6.10
C VAL A 122 -9.87 -14.00 7.36
N ASP A 123 -8.99 -14.98 7.18
CA ASP A 123 -8.29 -15.71 8.22
C ASP A 123 -6.79 -15.43 8.26
N ASP A 124 -6.01 -16.19 9.02
CA ASP A 124 -4.57 -16.07 9.12
C ASP A 124 -3.83 -16.24 7.77
N GLY A 125 -4.48 -16.78 6.74
CA GLY A 125 -3.92 -16.92 5.40
C GLY A 125 -3.61 -15.59 4.71
N ILE A 126 -4.18 -14.47 5.18
CA ILE A 126 -3.88 -13.13 4.66
C ILE A 126 -2.54 -12.58 5.15
N VAL A 127 -2.02 -13.08 6.26
CA VAL A 127 -0.83 -12.53 6.93
C VAL A 127 0.39 -12.44 6.02
N PRO A 128 0.75 -13.46 5.21
CA PRO A 128 1.88 -13.36 4.28
C PRO A 128 1.73 -12.23 3.26
N ILE A 129 0.50 -11.94 2.82
CA ILE A 129 0.22 -10.85 1.88
C ILE A 129 0.42 -9.50 2.55
N ILE A 130 -0.06 -9.36 3.80
CA ILE A 130 0.10 -8.15 4.61
C ILE A 130 1.59 -7.90 4.91
N GLN A 131 2.35 -8.95 5.25
CA GLN A 131 3.79 -8.85 5.52
C GLN A 131 4.60 -8.36 4.32
N ALA A 132 4.11 -8.51 3.09
CA ALA A 132 4.73 -7.98 1.89
C ALA A 132 4.60 -6.44 1.74
N LEU A 133 3.87 -5.76 2.64
CA LEU A 133 3.66 -4.32 2.62
C LEU A 133 4.66 -3.59 3.54
N PRO A 134 5.77 -3.06 2.99
CA PRO A 134 6.88 -2.54 3.81
C PRO A 134 6.57 -1.19 4.49
N ARG A 135 5.48 -0.53 4.09
CA ARG A 135 5.10 0.80 4.57
C ARG A 135 3.76 0.84 5.27
N LEU A 136 3.20 -0.33 5.61
CA LEU A 136 1.92 -0.41 6.26
C LEU A 136 2.00 0.21 7.66
N GLU A 137 1.18 1.22 7.91
CA GLU A 137 1.12 1.97 9.17
C GLU A 137 -0.18 1.69 9.94
N TYR A 138 -1.28 1.51 9.22
CA TYR A 138 -2.59 1.23 9.79
C TYR A 138 -3.19 -0.04 9.18
N LEU A 139 -3.62 -0.96 10.03
CA LEU A 139 -4.24 -2.22 9.64
C LEU A 139 -5.56 -2.40 10.39
N SER A 140 -6.67 -2.54 9.69
CA SER A 140 -7.94 -2.93 10.28
C SER A 140 -8.34 -4.31 9.79
N LEU A 141 -8.53 -5.24 10.73
CA LEU A 141 -9.02 -6.59 10.51
C LEU A 141 -10.33 -6.82 11.30
N TYR A 142 -11.18 -5.78 11.33
CA TYR A 142 -12.45 -5.82 12.04
C TYR A 142 -13.35 -6.94 11.53
N GLY A 143 -13.89 -7.75 12.44
CA GLY A 143 -14.86 -8.81 12.10
C GLY A 143 -14.29 -9.94 11.25
N THR A 144 -12.97 -10.20 11.34
CA THR A 144 -12.30 -11.27 10.59
C THR A 144 -12.05 -12.50 11.48
N GLU A 145 -11.66 -13.58 10.83
CA GLU A 145 -11.33 -14.86 11.50
C GLU A 145 -9.86 -14.92 11.99
N LEU A 146 -9.18 -13.76 12.12
CA LEU A 146 -7.80 -13.69 12.59
C LEU A 146 -7.69 -14.30 13.99
N THR A 147 -6.65 -15.13 14.19
CA THR A 147 -6.35 -15.77 15.49
C THR A 147 -5.13 -15.14 16.17
N ASP A 148 -4.83 -15.58 17.40
CA ASP A 148 -3.60 -15.18 18.10
C ASP A 148 -2.33 -15.53 17.31
N ALA A 149 -2.34 -16.66 16.60
CA ALA A 149 -1.22 -17.11 15.77
C ALA A 149 -0.97 -16.17 14.57
N GLY A 150 -2.05 -15.70 13.91
CA GLY A 150 -1.97 -14.71 12.85
C GLY A 150 -1.47 -13.36 13.38
N LEU A 151 -2.00 -12.92 14.51
CA LEU A 151 -1.58 -11.66 15.15
C LEU A 151 -0.08 -11.68 15.52
N GLU A 152 0.41 -12.79 16.06
CA GLU A 152 1.83 -12.95 16.42
C GLU A 152 2.76 -12.82 15.21
N GLN A 153 2.37 -13.32 14.06
CA GLN A 153 3.14 -13.19 12.82
C GLN A 153 3.25 -11.73 12.34
N LEU A 154 2.24 -10.88 12.62
CA LEU A 154 2.24 -9.46 12.25
C LEU A 154 3.26 -8.62 13.03
N VAL A 155 3.87 -9.14 14.08
CA VAL A 155 4.99 -8.52 14.81
C VAL A 155 6.17 -8.15 13.91
N SER A 156 6.34 -8.85 12.77
CA SER A 156 7.38 -8.56 11.79
C SER A 156 7.23 -7.20 11.08
N LEU A 157 6.02 -6.60 11.11
CA LEU A 157 5.70 -5.33 10.47
C LEU A 157 6.18 -4.13 11.31
N ARG A 158 7.44 -3.76 11.15
CA ARG A 158 8.07 -2.67 11.93
C ARG A 158 7.50 -1.28 11.64
N SER A 159 6.81 -1.11 10.52
CA SER A 159 6.15 0.15 10.14
C SER A 159 4.78 0.32 10.77
N LEU A 160 4.19 -0.76 11.30
CA LEU A 160 2.85 -0.77 11.85
C LEU A 160 2.77 0.09 13.12
N ARG A 161 1.80 1.02 13.13
CA ARG A 161 1.56 1.96 14.22
C ARG A 161 0.24 1.69 14.92
N SER A 162 -0.72 1.17 14.17
CA SER A 162 -2.05 0.92 14.70
C SER A 162 -2.67 -0.31 14.05
N ILE A 163 -3.29 -1.15 14.86
CA ILE A 163 -4.02 -2.34 14.41
C ILE A 163 -5.37 -2.43 15.12
N VAL A 164 -6.42 -2.70 14.34
CA VAL A 164 -7.77 -2.96 14.85
C VAL A 164 -8.06 -4.45 14.66
N VAL A 165 -8.31 -5.14 15.77
CA VAL A 165 -8.65 -6.59 15.81
C VAL A 165 -9.94 -6.84 16.59
N THR A 166 -10.81 -5.84 16.65
CA THR A 166 -12.13 -5.94 17.26
C THR A 166 -12.98 -6.95 16.50
N ASN A 167 -13.76 -7.75 17.22
CA ASN A 167 -14.67 -8.78 16.67
C ASN A 167 -13.91 -9.84 15.84
N THR A 168 -12.75 -10.28 16.32
CA THR A 168 -11.94 -11.35 15.72
C THR A 168 -11.83 -12.54 16.68
N LYS A 169 -11.07 -13.57 16.32
CA LYS A 169 -10.73 -14.71 17.20
C LYS A 169 -9.47 -14.46 18.05
N VAL A 170 -8.95 -13.24 18.06
CA VAL A 170 -7.85 -12.84 18.92
C VAL A 170 -8.33 -12.80 20.36
N THR A 171 -7.57 -13.42 21.25
CA THR A 171 -7.86 -13.44 22.68
C THR A 171 -7.15 -12.28 23.41
N GLU A 172 -7.59 -11.98 24.65
CA GLU A 172 -6.90 -11.02 25.50
C GLU A 172 -5.42 -11.44 25.74
N THR A 173 -5.15 -12.74 25.83
CA THR A 173 -3.79 -13.27 25.95
C THR A 173 -2.95 -12.97 24.72
N GLY A 174 -3.51 -13.18 23.51
CA GLY A 174 -2.86 -12.83 22.24
C GLY A 174 -2.57 -11.34 22.13
N ARG A 175 -3.55 -10.50 22.49
CA ARG A 175 -3.39 -9.04 22.55
C ARG A 175 -2.23 -8.62 23.46
N GLN A 176 -2.17 -9.16 24.70
CA GLN A 176 -1.11 -8.83 25.64
C GLN A 176 0.27 -9.25 25.17
N ARG A 177 0.39 -10.44 24.54
CA ARG A 177 1.65 -10.89 23.92
C ARG A 177 2.08 -9.95 22.82
N PHE A 178 1.18 -9.60 21.91
CA PHE A 178 1.48 -8.67 20.81
C PHE A 178 1.92 -7.30 21.35
N ALA A 179 1.18 -6.72 22.30
CA ALA A 179 1.52 -5.44 22.92
C ALA A 179 2.88 -5.46 23.64
N SER A 180 3.27 -6.58 24.22
CA SER A 180 4.57 -6.73 24.88
C SER A 180 5.76 -6.72 23.90
N VAL A 181 5.55 -7.24 22.69
CA VAL A 181 6.59 -7.33 21.64
C VAL A 181 6.59 -6.10 20.74
N CYS A 182 5.44 -5.47 20.52
CA CYS A 182 5.25 -4.29 19.67
C CYS A 182 4.68 -3.10 20.46
N PRO A 183 5.41 -2.54 21.44
CA PRO A 183 4.91 -1.43 22.26
C PRO A 183 4.69 -0.13 21.49
N GLN A 184 5.26 -0.01 20.28
CA GLN A 184 5.07 1.13 19.37
C GLN A 184 3.78 1.04 18.56
N CYS A 185 3.09 -0.11 18.55
CA CYS A 185 1.85 -0.34 17.83
C CYS A 185 0.65 -0.23 18.78
N GLU A 186 -0.25 0.69 18.50
CA GLU A 186 -1.51 0.80 19.22
C GLU A 186 -2.47 -0.30 18.74
N ILE A 187 -2.98 -1.10 19.67
CA ILE A 187 -3.91 -2.19 19.38
C ILE A 187 -5.31 -1.83 19.88
N TYR A 188 -6.27 -1.76 18.97
CA TYR A 188 -7.69 -1.60 19.26
C TYR A 188 -8.34 -2.98 19.30
N PHE A 189 -8.87 -3.32 20.45
CA PHE A 189 -9.48 -4.60 20.76
C PHE A 189 -10.72 -4.35 21.63
N GLU A 190 -11.84 -4.93 21.26
CA GLU A 190 -13.02 -5.03 22.12
C GLU A 190 -13.26 -6.50 22.44
N ASP A 191 -13.30 -6.82 23.71
CA ASP A 191 -13.60 -8.17 24.16
C ASP A 191 -15.13 -8.37 24.15
N ASN A 192 -15.63 -9.21 23.24
CA ASN A 192 -17.05 -9.54 23.13
C ASN A 192 -17.55 -10.44 24.30
N THR A 193 -16.72 -10.70 25.32
CA THR A 193 -17.10 -11.57 26.43
C THR A 193 -17.94 -10.89 27.49
N SER A 194 -18.17 -9.56 27.41
CA SER A 194 -18.87 -8.81 28.44
C SER A 194 -20.41 -8.77 28.35
N GLU A 195 -21.03 -9.41 27.32
CA GLU A 195 -22.49 -9.36 27.17
C GLU A 195 -23.25 -10.66 27.55
N VAL A 196 -22.57 -11.68 28.10
CA VAL A 196 -23.27 -12.96 28.42
C VAL A 196 -23.70 -13.08 29.89
N ASP A 197 -23.32 -12.16 30.76
CA ASP A 197 -23.64 -12.24 32.20
C ASP A 197 -24.72 -11.26 32.71
N ALA A 198 -25.62 -10.78 31.82
CA ALA A 198 -26.78 -9.98 32.21
C ALA A 198 -28.09 -10.59 31.69
N GLY A 199 -28.44 -11.75 32.23
CA GLY A 199 -29.73 -12.41 31.95
C GLY A 199 -30.28 -13.11 33.16
#